data_13ffcadfe0b749db6fbebf094d86834f
#
_entry.id   13ffcadfe0b749db6fbebf094d86834f
#
_cell.length_a   1.000
_cell.length_b   1.000
_cell.length_c   1.000
_cell.angle_alpha   90.00
_cell.angle_beta   90.00
_cell.angle_gamma   90.00
#
_symmetry.space_group_name_H-M   'P 1'
#
loop_
_entity.id
_entity.type
_entity.pdbx_description
1 polymer ?
#
loop_
_entity_poly.entity_id
_entity_poly.type
_entity_poly.pdbx_seq_one_letter_code
_entity_poly.pdbx_strand_id
1 'polypeptide(L)'
;MTRFILLHIILFNFMKGGIQVQYDHLNIEVYETSAQGNKLNKINEFSKNINQILITIKPEETFQKIIGFGGSFTASSAFLLNTLSQENRNKILAAYFSEQGAKYSLTRTHINSCDFSLHNYAYSNIPNDKHLEHFSIDEDKKDIIPIIKDAITISKDGFKIIASPWTAPPWMKDNKDWRGGKLLPEFRNTWALYFSKYIKAYQQEGIKIWGLTVENEPLGNGNNWESMHYTPEEMTDFVENYLGPNLESAGLSYIKVLGYDQNRGDELVRWAEVMFKNKNTAKYFSGTAIHWYGSTYDYFPESLQRVHQLAPDKYLIQTEACIDGEVPKWKDDTWYWSKAAKDWGWTWAPENQKYLHPEYVPVFRYARDIIGCLNNYVNGWIDWNMVLDKQGGPNWANNWCTAPVIADTVNNEVYFTPLYYTIAHFSKFIRPGAVRIGFECLDNELMVTAVQNTDQTIAVIVFNPSVMEKVYQIAIKKENFNASIQPKSIQTIILKKLKPAI
;
A
#
# COMPACT_ATOMS: atom_id res chain seq x y z
N MET A 1 -35.35 -5.76 72.65
CA MET A 1 -35.49 -5.58 71.20
C MET A 1 -34.38 -4.67 70.76
N THR A 2 -33.26 -5.24 70.34
CA THR A 2 -32.07 -4.47 69.92
C THR A 2 -31.73 -4.96 68.50
N ARG A 3 -31.90 -4.08 67.53
CA ARG A 3 -31.58 -4.38 66.13
C ARG A 3 -30.09 -4.15 65.88
N PHE A 4 -29.36 -5.20 65.49
CA PHE A 4 -28.01 -5.13 64.96
C PHE A 4 -28.06 -4.65 63.50
N ILE A 5 -27.35 -3.55 63.20
CA ILE A 5 -27.07 -3.10 61.82
C ILE A 5 -25.72 -3.69 61.44
N LEU A 6 -25.73 -4.58 60.45
CA LEU A 6 -24.52 -5.14 59.87
C LEU A 6 -23.95 -4.15 58.82
N LEU A 7 -22.81 -3.55 59.12
CA LEU A 7 -22.09 -2.65 58.22
C LEU A 7 -21.21 -3.52 57.31
N HIS A 8 -21.54 -3.62 56.02
CA HIS A 8 -20.69 -4.26 55.03
C HIS A 8 -19.61 -3.25 54.63
N ILE A 9 -18.38 -3.49 55.05
CA ILE A 9 -17.20 -2.81 54.57
C ILE A 9 -16.81 -3.47 53.25
N ILE A 10 -17.02 -2.77 52.13
CA ILE A 10 -16.49 -3.17 50.82
C ILE A 10 -15.05 -2.68 50.74
N LEU A 11 -14.10 -3.62 50.81
CA LEU A 11 -12.69 -3.34 50.52
C LEU A 11 -12.55 -3.11 49.00
N PHE A 12 -12.26 -1.86 48.61
CA PHE A 12 -11.81 -1.55 47.27
C PHE A 12 -10.34 -1.96 47.13
N ASN A 13 -10.11 -3.08 46.47
CA ASN A 13 -8.79 -3.41 45.93
C ASN A 13 -8.50 -2.50 44.73
N PHE A 14 -7.61 -1.52 44.88
CA PHE A 14 -7.05 -0.76 43.78
C PHE A 14 -6.10 -1.64 42.98
N MET A 15 -6.64 -2.41 42.03
CA MET A 15 -5.84 -2.92 40.91
C MET A 15 -5.64 -1.78 39.91
N LYS A 16 -4.39 -1.49 39.58
CA LYS A 16 -4.00 -0.64 38.43
C LYS A 16 -4.40 -1.36 37.11
N GLY A 17 -5.67 -1.36 36.80
CA GLY A 17 -6.24 -1.77 35.53
C GLY A 17 -7.01 -0.58 34.96
N GLY A 18 -6.65 -0.09 33.77
CA GLY A 18 -7.38 0.96 33.10
C GLY A 18 -8.88 0.61 33.04
N ILE A 19 -9.74 1.59 33.31
CA ILE A 19 -11.19 1.41 33.25
C ILE A 19 -11.56 1.13 31.80
N GLN A 20 -11.89 -0.12 31.50
CA GLN A 20 -12.50 -0.49 30.24
C GLN A 20 -13.96 -0.02 30.30
N VAL A 21 -14.28 1.08 29.61
CA VAL A 21 -15.67 1.53 29.48
C VAL A 21 -16.37 0.51 28.59
N GLN A 22 -17.22 -0.30 29.19
CA GLN A 22 -18.05 -1.28 28.51
C GLN A 22 -19.32 -0.57 28.08
N TYR A 23 -19.51 -0.38 26.79
CA TYR A 23 -20.80 0.03 26.19
C TYR A 23 -21.67 -1.22 26.05
N ASP A 24 -22.94 -1.14 26.34
CA ASP A 24 -23.83 -2.30 26.58
C ASP A 24 -23.86 -3.34 25.45
N HIS A 25 -23.47 -2.98 24.21
CA HIS A 25 -23.50 -3.89 23.05
C HIS A 25 -22.26 -3.88 22.16
N LEU A 26 -21.28 -2.99 22.39
CA LEU A 26 -20.05 -2.88 21.60
C LEU A 26 -18.80 -2.95 22.50
N ASN A 27 -17.84 -3.76 22.11
CA ASN A 27 -16.47 -3.67 22.60
C ASN A 27 -15.70 -2.75 21.66
N ILE A 28 -15.07 -1.71 22.22
CA ILE A 28 -14.37 -0.67 21.46
C ILE A 28 -12.90 -0.69 21.82
N GLU A 29 -12.05 -0.72 20.78
CA GLU A 29 -10.60 -0.57 20.92
C GLU A 29 -10.16 0.62 20.07
N VAL A 30 -9.29 1.47 20.59
CA VAL A 30 -8.72 2.62 19.90
C VAL A 30 -7.22 2.48 19.88
N TYR A 31 -6.62 2.67 18.71
CA TYR A 31 -5.17 2.69 18.51
C TYR A 31 -4.77 4.03 17.92
N GLU A 32 -3.67 4.61 18.38
CA GLU A 32 -3.21 5.92 17.95
C GLU A 32 -1.73 5.93 17.57
N THR A 33 -1.42 6.67 16.51
CA THR A 33 -0.08 7.15 16.19
C THR A 33 -0.12 8.67 16.14
N SER A 34 0.80 9.34 16.84
CA SER A 34 0.76 10.79 17.00
C SER A 34 2.15 11.44 16.99
N ALA A 35 2.18 12.73 16.69
CA ALA A 35 3.38 13.55 16.83
C ALA A 35 3.87 13.67 18.29
N GLN A 36 3.05 13.30 19.26
CA GLN A 36 3.39 13.25 20.69
C GLN A 36 4.07 11.95 21.10
N GLY A 37 4.29 11.02 20.17
CA GLY A 37 5.08 9.82 20.38
C GLY A 37 4.31 8.51 20.47
N ASN A 38 3.00 8.51 20.30
CA ASN A 38 2.24 7.26 20.18
C ASN A 38 2.61 6.55 18.86
N LYS A 39 2.85 5.24 18.96
CA LYS A 39 3.29 4.38 17.86
C LYS A 39 2.36 3.17 17.75
N LEU A 40 1.16 3.39 17.21
CA LEU A 40 0.07 2.40 17.15
C LEU A 40 -0.31 1.91 18.56
N ASN A 41 -0.26 2.80 19.54
CA ASN A 41 -0.54 2.48 20.94
C ASN A 41 -2.03 2.34 21.17
N LYS A 42 -2.44 1.32 21.96
CA LYS A 42 -3.82 1.21 22.41
C LYS A 42 -4.12 2.31 23.41
N ILE A 43 -5.17 3.09 23.16
CA ILE A 43 -5.64 4.17 24.03
C ILE A 43 -6.73 3.61 24.93
N ASN A 44 -6.59 3.83 26.25
CA ASN A 44 -7.53 3.33 27.24
C ASN A 44 -8.38 4.45 27.88
N GLU A 45 -8.03 5.70 27.63
CA GLU A 45 -8.75 6.86 28.16
C GLU A 45 -9.55 7.51 27.03
N PHE A 46 -10.84 7.70 27.24
CA PHE A 46 -11.77 8.26 26.28
C PHE A 46 -12.33 9.58 26.80
N SER A 47 -12.62 10.52 25.91
CA SER A 47 -13.18 11.81 26.30
C SER A 47 -14.55 11.66 26.97
N LYS A 48 -14.75 12.41 28.05
CA LYS A 48 -16.06 12.56 28.70
C LYS A 48 -16.82 13.79 28.19
N ASN A 49 -16.20 14.59 27.35
CA ASN A 49 -16.77 15.83 26.82
C ASN A 49 -17.85 15.53 25.76
N ILE A 50 -18.88 16.37 25.72
CA ILE A 50 -20.11 16.13 24.95
C ILE A 50 -20.22 17.05 23.71
N ASN A 51 -19.34 17.98 23.45
CA ASN A 51 -19.47 18.93 22.34
C ASN A 51 -18.60 18.57 21.19
N GLN A 52 -19.22 18.06 20.05
CA GLN A 52 -18.34 17.35 19.25
C GLN A 52 -18.72 17.21 17.80
N ILE A 53 -17.68 16.93 17.06
CA ILE A 53 -17.74 16.47 15.70
C ILE A 53 -18.44 15.11 15.73
N LEU A 54 -19.58 15.02 15.03
CA LEU A 54 -20.31 13.76 14.86
C LEU A 54 -19.81 13.02 13.62
N ILE A 55 -19.43 11.75 13.83
CA ILE A 55 -19.13 10.79 12.76
C ILE A 55 -20.19 9.70 12.81
N THR A 56 -21.10 9.69 11.85
CA THR A 56 -22.18 8.69 11.76
C THR A 56 -21.77 7.57 10.82
N ILE A 57 -21.70 6.34 11.31
CA ILE A 57 -21.36 5.15 10.52
C ILE A 57 -22.64 4.50 9.98
N LYS A 58 -22.66 4.19 8.68
CA LYS A 58 -23.78 3.61 7.93
C LYS A 58 -23.41 2.25 7.34
N PRO A 59 -23.44 1.17 8.12
CA PRO A 59 -22.99 -0.16 7.67
C PRO A 59 -23.82 -0.76 6.52
N GLU A 60 -25.03 -0.28 6.32
CA GLU A 60 -25.93 -0.68 5.24
C GLU A 60 -25.52 -0.11 3.87
N GLU A 61 -24.80 1.00 3.85
CA GLU A 61 -24.24 1.59 2.63
C GLU A 61 -22.90 0.89 2.32
N THR A 62 -22.89 0.01 1.34
CA THR A 62 -21.69 -0.78 1.01
C THR A 62 -21.09 -0.37 -0.33
N PHE A 63 -19.77 -0.44 -0.43
CA PHE A 63 -18.99 -0.06 -1.62
C PHE A 63 -18.03 -1.18 -2.05
N GLN A 64 -16.84 -0.84 -2.46
CA GLN A 64 -15.85 -1.81 -2.95
C GLN A 64 -15.31 -2.73 -1.84
N LYS A 65 -14.87 -3.92 -2.27
CA LYS A 65 -14.10 -4.84 -1.43
C LYS A 65 -12.64 -4.46 -1.41
N ILE A 66 -12.04 -4.52 -0.23
CA ILE A 66 -10.61 -4.28 -0.02
C ILE A 66 -9.84 -5.60 -0.18
N ILE A 67 -8.77 -5.58 -0.95
CA ILE A 67 -7.93 -6.76 -1.22
C ILE A 67 -6.66 -6.78 -0.38
N GLY A 68 -6.25 -5.63 0.17
CA GLY A 68 -5.12 -5.56 1.09
C GLY A 68 -4.30 -4.27 1.01
N PHE A 69 -3.28 -4.23 1.86
CA PHE A 69 -2.28 -3.16 1.95
C PHE A 69 -0.91 -3.77 2.14
N GLY A 70 0.15 -3.06 1.70
CA GLY A 70 1.51 -3.51 1.90
C GLY A 70 2.56 -2.64 1.26
N GLY A 71 3.69 -3.26 0.88
CA GLY A 71 4.83 -2.63 0.25
C GLY A 71 5.52 -3.58 -0.72
N SER A 72 6.60 -3.11 -1.35
CA SER A 72 7.24 -3.83 -2.44
C SER A 72 8.52 -4.54 -2.02
N PHE A 73 8.67 -5.77 -2.47
CA PHE A 73 9.92 -6.53 -2.44
C PHE A 73 10.79 -6.08 -3.62
N THR A 74 11.68 -5.12 -3.39
CA THR A 74 12.67 -4.69 -4.38
C THR A 74 14.01 -5.38 -4.13
N ALA A 75 14.87 -5.44 -5.13
CA ALA A 75 16.21 -5.97 -4.96
C ALA A 75 17.01 -5.18 -3.91
N SER A 76 16.84 -3.86 -3.84
CA SER A 76 17.44 -2.99 -2.82
C SER A 76 17.00 -3.36 -1.41
N SER A 77 15.69 -3.50 -1.19
CA SER A 77 15.16 -3.92 0.13
C SER A 77 15.64 -5.32 0.51
N ALA A 78 15.64 -6.25 -0.44
CA ALA A 78 16.10 -7.62 -0.21
C ALA A 78 17.58 -7.69 0.12
N PHE A 79 18.42 -6.95 -0.60
CA PHE A 79 19.84 -6.84 -0.33
C PHE A 79 20.11 -6.33 1.09
N LEU A 80 19.46 -5.25 1.52
CA LEU A 80 19.62 -4.72 2.86
C LEU A 80 19.20 -5.72 3.94
N LEU A 81 18.05 -6.38 3.74
CA LEU A 81 17.58 -7.42 4.67
C LEU A 81 18.54 -8.61 4.77
N ASN A 82 19.20 -8.99 3.67
CA ASN A 82 20.19 -10.03 3.65
C ASN A 82 21.54 -9.60 4.27
N THR A 83 21.82 -8.29 4.30
CA THR A 83 23.06 -7.74 4.88
C THR A 83 22.95 -7.53 6.39
N LEU A 84 21.75 -7.27 6.91
CA LEU A 84 21.50 -7.14 8.35
C LEU A 84 21.70 -8.46 9.10
N SER A 85 21.91 -8.37 10.42
CA SER A 85 21.86 -9.57 11.27
C SER A 85 20.52 -10.29 11.15
N GLN A 86 20.54 -11.62 11.37
CA GLN A 86 19.32 -12.43 11.34
C GLN A 86 18.25 -11.91 12.33
N GLU A 87 18.67 -11.37 13.47
CA GLU A 87 17.77 -10.77 14.47
C GLU A 87 17.03 -9.55 13.87
N ASN A 88 17.78 -8.61 13.28
CA ASN A 88 17.18 -7.39 12.68
C ASN A 88 16.36 -7.71 11.43
N ARG A 89 16.81 -8.65 10.58
CA ARG A 89 16.02 -9.18 9.47
C ARG A 89 14.70 -9.74 9.95
N ASN A 90 14.70 -10.61 10.95
CA ASN A 90 13.50 -11.22 11.53
C ASN A 90 12.59 -10.16 12.17
N LYS A 91 13.16 -9.17 12.85
CA LYS A 91 12.43 -8.05 13.44
C LYS A 91 11.65 -7.27 12.40
N ILE A 92 12.26 -6.93 11.26
CA ILE A 92 11.61 -6.21 10.17
C ILE A 92 10.52 -7.05 9.52
N LEU A 93 10.83 -8.30 9.16
CA LEU A 93 9.86 -9.18 8.51
C LEU A 93 8.66 -9.48 9.44
N ALA A 94 8.91 -9.68 10.73
CA ALA A 94 7.83 -9.84 11.72
C ALA A 94 6.99 -8.57 11.86
N ALA A 95 7.61 -7.39 11.83
CA ALA A 95 6.89 -6.13 11.87
C ALA A 95 5.95 -5.96 10.68
N TYR A 96 6.35 -6.38 9.48
CA TYR A 96 5.51 -6.28 8.31
C TYR A 96 4.44 -7.38 8.22
N PHE A 97 4.79 -8.65 8.50
CA PHE A 97 3.97 -9.80 8.10
C PHE A 97 3.32 -10.56 9.25
N SER A 98 3.81 -10.42 10.50
CA SER A 98 3.23 -11.17 11.63
C SER A 98 1.89 -10.60 12.09
N GLU A 99 1.15 -11.40 12.89
CA GLU A 99 -0.11 -10.97 13.50
C GLU A 99 0.05 -9.79 14.48
N GLN A 100 1.21 -9.68 15.11
CA GLN A 100 1.54 -8.58 16.01
C GLN A 100 1.95 -7.32 15.26
N GLY A 101 2.48 -7.48 14.05
CA GLY A 101 2.93 -6.39 13.19
C GLY A 101 1.81 -5.73 12.38
N ALA A 102 2.20 -5.17 11.23
CA ALA A 102 1.30 -4.48 10.29
C ALA A 102 0.41 -5.43 9.48
N LYS A 103 0.69 -6.75 9.45
CA LYS A 103 -0.10 -7.77 8.74
C LYS A 103 -0.28 -7.47 7.25
N TYR A 104 0.78 -7.11 6.55
CA TYR A 104 0.74 -6.86 5.11
C TYR A 104 0.10 -8.03 4.36
N SER A 105 -0.79 -7.73 3.43
CA SER A 105 -1.62 -8.72 2.73
C SER A 105 -1.66 -8.54 1.21
N LEU A 106 -1.09 -7.43 0.72
CA LEU A 106 -0.94 -7.13 -0.70
C LEU A 106 0.45 -6.54 -0.90
N THR A 107 1.26 -7.13 -1.77
CA THR A 107 2.65 -6.72 -2.01
C THR A 107 2.92 -6.63 -3.51
N ARG A 108 4.04 -6.01 -3.85
CA ARG A 108 4.53 -5.90 -5.23
C ARG A 108 5.97 -6.41 -5.34
N THR A 109 6.37 -6.83 -6.52
CA THR A 109 7.77 -7.11 -6.88
C THR A 109 7.97 -6.79 -8.36
N HIS A 110 9.23 -6.68 -8.78
CA HIS A 110 9.55 -6.39 -10.17
C HIS A 110 9.84 -7.65 -10.98
N ILE A 111 9.66 -7.59 -12.31
CA ILE A 111 10.09 -8.57 -13.29
C ILE A 111 11.29 -7.98 -14.02
N ASN A 112 12.42 -8.66 -14.08
CA ASN A 112 13.74 -8.12 -14.42
C ASN A 112 14.18 -7.07 -13.38
N SER A 113 15.24 -6.31 -13.70
CA SER A 113 15.67 -5.19 -12.86
C SER A 113 14.69 -4.00 -12.95
N CYS A 114 14.77 -3.15 -11.95
CA CYS A 114 14.12 -1.85 -11.87
C CYS A 114 15.12 -0.80 -11.35
N ASP A 115 14.68 0.45 -11.19
CA ASP A 115 15.49 1.53 -10.60
C ASP A 115 16.06 1.15 -9.22
N PHE A 116 15.28 0.44 -8.38
CA PHE A 116 15.73 -0.08 -7.08
C PHE A 116 16.29 -1.51 -7.15
N SER A 117 17.04 -1.81 -8.20
CA SER A 117 17.97 -2.94 -8.29
C SER A 117 19.40 -2.47 -8.09
N LEU A 118 20.34 -3.40 -7.86
CA LEU A 118 21.77 -3.07 -7.70
C LEU A 118 22.47 -2.85 -9.04
N HIS A 119 21.92 -3.43 -10.10
CA HIS A 119 22.39 -3.33 -11.49
C HIS A 119 21.26 -3.73 -12.44
N ASN A 120 21.41 -3.43 -13.74
CA ASN A 120 20.45 -3.89 -14.75
C ASN A 120 20.61 -5.39 -15.00
N TYR A 121 19.52 -6.12 -15.06
CA TYR A 121 19.48 -7.53 -15.47
C TYR A 121 18.13 -7.92 -16.09
N ALA A 122 18.14 -8.99 -16.87
CA ALA A 122 16.95 -9.64 -17.37
C ALA A 122 17.12 -11.16 -17.25
N TYR A 123 16.00 -11.89 -17.22
CA TYR A 123 16.00 -13.36 -17.11
C TYR A 123 16.36 -14.07 -18.43
N SER A 124 16.43 -13.37 -19.55
CA SER A 124 16.96 -13.84 -20.83
C SER A 124 17.78 -12.74 -21.50
N ASN A 125 19.09 -12.92 -21.54
CA ASN A 125 20.03 -11.97 -22.13
C ASN A 125 20.56 -12.41 -23.51
N ILE A 126 20.10 -13.55 -24.03
CA ILE A 126 20.54 -14.08 -25.32
C ILE A 126 19.67 -13.45 -26.43
N PRO A 127 20.28 -12.65 -27.34
CA PRO A 127 19.54 -12.04 -28.44
C PRO A 127 18.84 -13.08 -29.32
N ASN A 128 17.61 -12.80 -29.73
CA ASN A 128 16.78 -13.66 -30.57
C ASN A 128 16.40 -15.04 -29.98
N ASP A 129 16.53 -15.23 -28.65
CA ASP A 129 16.00 -16.41 -27.93
C ASP A 129 14.47 -16.36 -27.88
N LYS A 130 13.80 -16.51 -29.02
CA LYS A 130 12.35 -16.37 -29.15
C LYS A 130 11.55 -17.40 -28.35
N HIS A 131 12.14 -18.53 -28.04
CA HIS A 131 11.54 -19.60 -27.23
C HIS A 131 11.94 -19.52 -25.75
N LEU A 132 12.80 -18.56 -25.39
CA LEU A 132 13.31 -18.33 -24.04
C LEU A 132 13.94 -19.62 -23.44
N GLU A 133 14.76 -20.31 -24.24
CA GLU A 133 15.44 -21.54 -23.82
C GLU A 133 16.45 -21.27 -22.69
N HIS A 134 17.00 -20.04 -22.67
CA HIS A 134 17.98 -19.58 -21.66
C HIS A 134 17.34 -18.72 -20.56
N PHE A 135 16.04 -18.81 -20.38
CA PHE A 135 15.34 -18.06 -19.32
C PHE A 135 15.71 -18.59 -17.93
N SER A 136 16.19 -17.71 -17.05
CA SER A 136 16.53 -18.04 -15.67
C SER A 136 16.22 -16.89 -14.72
N ILE A 137 15.62 -17.20 -13.55
CA ILE A 137 15.39 -16.26 -12.44
C ILE A 137 16.52 -16.35 -11.39
N ASP A 138 17.70 -16.83 -11.75
CA ASP A 138 18.78 -17.04 -10.80
C ASP A 138 19.27 -15.74 -10.13
N GLU A 139 19.06 -14.59 -10.78
CA GLU A 139 19.35 -13.29 -10.17
C GLU A 139 18.45 -13.06 -8.94
N ASP A 140 17.15 -13.29 -9.06
CA ASP A 140 16.20 -13.10 -7.95
C ASP A 140 16.40 -14.11 -6.80
N LYS A 141 16.99 -15.29 -7.10
CA LYS A 141 17.33 -16.30 -6.08
C LYS A 141 18.41 -15.84 -5.11
N LYS A 142 19.19 -14.83 -5.48
CA LYS A 142 20.26 -14.30 -4.61
C LYS A 142 19.66 -13.53 -3.43
N ASP A 143 18.65 -12.72 -3.68
CA ASP A 143 18.13 -11.77 -2.68
C ASP A 143 16.61 -11.81 -2.51
N ILE A 144 15.82 -11.60 -3.57
CA ILE A 144 14.37 -11.37 -3.50
C ILE A 144 13.62 -12.62 -3.05
N ILE A 145 13.88 -13.75 -3.70
CA ILE A 145 13.18 -15.02 -3.44
C ILE A 145 13.35 -15.49 -1.99
N PRO A 146 14.56 -15.49 -1.40
CA PRO A 146 14.74 -15.83 0.01
C PRO A 146 13.91 -14.96 0.96
N ILE A 147 13.86 -13.64 0.72
CA ILE A 147 13.08 -12.71 1.56
C ILE A 147 11.58 -12.95 1.43
N ILE A 148 11.07 -13.20 0.21
CA ILE A 148 9.65 -13.54 0.01
C ILE A 148 9.29 -14.84 0.73
N LYS A 149 10.15 -15.86 0.67
CA LYS A 149 9.94 -17.15 1.37
C LYS A 149 9.90 -16.97 2.89
N ASP A 150 10.79 -16.16 3.45
CA ASP A 150 10.78 -15.86 4.87
C ASP A 150 9.51 -15.11 5.27
N ALA A 151 9.08 -14.12 4.47
CA ALA A 151 7.83 -13.41 4.68
C ALA A 151 6.61 -14.35 4.63
N ILE A 152 6.56 -15.29 3.68
CA ILE A 152 5.51 -16.30 3.59
C ILE A 152 5.46 -17.17 4.85
N THR A 153 6.61 -17.55 5.38
CA THR A 153 6.71 -18.38 6.60
C THR A 153 6.16 -17.64 7.83
N ILE A 154 6.36 -16.32 7.90
CA ILE A 154 5.92 -15.48 9.02
C ILE A 154 4.43 -15.12 8.90
N SER A 155 3.94 -14.93 7.68
CA SER A 155 2.57 -14.49 7.41
C SER A 155 1.58 -15.65 7.57
N LYS A 156 0.80 -15.63 8.65
CA LYS A 156 -0.19 -16.66 8.91
C LYS A 156 -1.36 -16.66 7.91
N ASP A 157 -1.81 -15.45 7.54
CA ASP A 157 -2.94 -15.25 6.63
C ASP A 157 -2.52 -15.30 5.14
N GLY A 158 -1.20 -15.31 4.88
CA GLY A 158 -0.65 -15.13 3.54
C GLY A 158 -0.82 -13.70 2.99
N PHE A 159 -0.25 -13.47 1.82
CA PHE A 159 -0.38 -12.22 1.10
C PHE A 159 -0.38 -12.45 -0.42
N LYS A 160 -0.92 -11.48 -1.14
CA LYS A 160 -0.92 -11.46 -2.62
C LYS A 160 0.31 -10.72 -3.11
N ILE A 161 0.85 -11.16 -4.26
CA ILE A 161 1.98 -10.50 -4.93
C ILE A 161 1.53 -10.06 -6.32
N ILE A 162 1.73 -8.78 -6.65
CA ILE A 162 1.63 -8.22 -7.99
C ILE A 162 3.06 -8.08 -8.53
N ALA A 163 3.32 -8.59 -9.72
CA ALA A 163 4.63 -8.48 -10.37
C ALA A 163 4.56 -7.52 -11.56
N SER A 164 5.54 -6.62 -11.67
CA SER A 164 5.54 -5.54 -12.67
C SER A 164 6.89 -5.48 -13.39
N PRO A 165 6.94 -5.52 -14.74
CA PRO A 165 8.16 -5.22 -15.49
C PRO A 165 8.35 -3.71 -15.64
N TRP A 166 9.61 -3.26 -15.60
CA TRP A 166 10.02 -1.90 -15.97
C TRP A 166 10.39 -1.79 -17.45
N THR A 167 10.79 -2.92 -18.03
CA THR A 167 11.13 -3.02 -19.46
C THR A 167 11.30 -4.47 -19.88
N ALA A 168 11.04 -4.74 -21.16
CA ALA A 168 11.53 -5.96 -21.79
C ALA A 168 13.06 -5.93 -21.93
N PRO A 169 13.74 -7.10 -22.06
CA PRO A 169 15.17 -7.14 -22.35
C PRO A 169 15.53 -6.26 -23.55
N PRO A 170 16.67 -5.55 -23.55
CA PRO A 170 17.04 -4.60 -24.61
C PRO A 170 16.97 -5.18 -26.03
N TRP A 171 17.28 -6.46 -26.20
CA TRP A 171 17.26 -7.09 -27.53
C TRP A 171 15.85 -7.26 -28.12
N MET A 172 14.79 -7.14 -27.30
CA MET A 172 13.39 -7.15 -27.77
C MET A 172 12.87 -5.75 -28.16
N LYS A 173 13.66 -4.70 -27.96
CA LYS A 173 13.25 -3.30 -28.13
C LYS A 173 13.86 -2.65 -29.35
N ASP A 174 13.19 -1.65 -29.89
CA ASP A 174 13.60 -0.89 -31.06
C ASP A 174 14.90 -0.11 -30.85
N ASN A 175 15.10 0.43 -29.64
CA ASN A 175 16.29 1.21 -29.28
C ASN A 175 17.43 0.37 -28.68
N LYS A 176 17.21 -0.92 -28.39
CA LYS A 176 18.18 -1.84 -27.77
C LYS A 176 18.81 -1.34 -26.46
N ASP A 177 18.09 -0.52 -25.72
CA ASP A 177 18.50 0.05 -24.42
C ASP A 177 17.54 -0.37 -23.32
N TRP A 178 18.01 -0.33 -22.07
CA TRP A 178 17.19 -0.54 -20.87
C TRP A 178 16.13 0.56 -20.72
N ARG A 179 16.42 1.77 -21.18
CA ARG A 179 15.64 2.99 -20.97
C ARG A 179 14.87 3.37 -22.22
N GLY A 180 13.59 3.70 -22.05
CA GLY A 180 12.71 4.10 -23.16
C GLY A 180 12.55 3.03 -24.23
N GLY A 181 12.21 3.45 -25.44
CA GLY A 181 11.95 2.57 -26.59
C GLY A 181 10.64 1.82 -26.48
N LYS A 182 10.37 0.98 -27.49
CA LYS A 182 9.15 0.19 -27.62
C LYS A 182 9.46 -1.27 -27.90
N LEU A 183 8.57 -2.17 -27.51
CA LEU A 183 8.63 -3.58 -27.84
C LEU A 183 8.47 -3.76 -29.35
N LEU A 184 9.43 -4.44 -29.99
CA LEU A 184 9.35 -4.78 -31.39
C LEU A 184 8.21 -5.77 -31.67
N PRO A 185 7.43 -5.58 -32.79
CA PRO A 185 6.29 -6.44 -33.09
C PRO A 185 6.62 -7.94 -33.15
N GLU A 186 7.79 -8.30 -33.69
CA GLU A 186 8.24 -9.69 -33.82
C GLU A 186 8.55 -10.38 -32.49
N PHE A 187 8.63 -9.63 -31.38
CA PHE A 187 8.87 -10.17 -30.03
C PHE A 187 7.65 -10.15 -29.11
N ARG A 188 6.48 -9.71 -29.58
CA ARG A 188 5.26 -9.67 -28.76
C ARG A 188 4.87 -11.04 -28.19
N ASN A 189 4.96 -12.11 -29.02
CA ASN A 189 4.75 -13.48 -28.52
C ASN A 189 5.80 -13.91 -27.51
N THR A 190 7.06 -13.57 -27.74
CA THR A 190 8.17 -13.86 -26.84
C THR A 190 7.99 -13.15 -25.51
N TRP A 191 7.59 -11.88 -25.55
CA TRP A 191 7.34 -11.10 -24.33
C TRP A 191 6.14 -11.65 -23.55
N ALA A 192 5.05 -12.06 -24.21
CA ALA A 192 3.94 -12.76 -23.56
C ALA A 192 4.37 -14.09 -22.91
N LEU A 193 5.22 -14.88 -23.62
CA LEU A 193 5.79 -16.11 -23.07
C LEU A 193 6.67 -15.84 -21.84
N TYR A 194 7.37 -14.70 -21.82
CA TYR A 194 8.25 -14.29 -20.71
C TYR A 194 7.47 -14.20 -19.38
N PHE A 195 6.29 -13.58 -19.40
CA PHE A 195 5.40 -13.53 -18.23
C PHE A 195 5.01 -14.92 -17.74
N SER A 196 4.63 -15.82 -18.65
CA SER A 196 4.25 -17.18 -18.28
C SER A 196 5.40 -17.97 -17.67
N LYS A 197 6.62 -17.82 -18.23
CA LYS A 197 7.83 -18.45 -17.69
C LYS A 197 8.19 -17.90 -16.31
N TYR A 198 8.12 -16.58 -16.13
CA TYR A 198 8.33 -15.94 -14.84
C TYR A 198 7.38 -16.49 -13.77
N ILE A 199 6.08 -16.51 -14.02
CA ILE A 199 5.09 -17.02 -13.07
C ILE A 199 5.38 -18.47 -12.72
N LYS A 200 5.65 -19.33 -13.72
CA LYS A 200 5.95 -20.75 -13.50
C LYS A 200 7.24 -20.94 -12.72
N ALA A 201 8.27 -20.14 -12.96
CA ALA A 201 9.54 -20.21 -12.23
C ALA A 201 9.36 -19.82 -10.75
N TYR A 202 8.57 -18.77 -10.46
CA TYR A 202 8.22 -18.41 -9.08
C TYR A 202 7.35 -19.47 -8.40
N GLN A 203 6.43 -20.12 -9.13
CA GLN A 203 5.66 -21.25 -8.61
C GLN A 203 6.54 -22.44 -8.23
N GLN A 204 7.59 -22.73 -9.01
CA GLN A 204 8.57 -23.78 -8.69
C GLN A 204 9.35 -23.44 -7.42
N GLU A 205 9.56 -22.16 -7.12
CA GLU A 205 10.11 -21.69 -5.86
C GLU A 205 9.10 -21.67 -4.69
N GLY A 206 7.86 -22.08 -4.92
CA GLY A 206 6.79 -22.07 -3.91
C GLY A 206 6.11 -20.71 -3.72
N ILE A 207 6.37 -19.76 -4.60
CA ILE A 207 5.83 -18.40 -4.55
C ILE A 207 4.70 -18.26 -5.56
N LYS A 208 3.51 -17.84 -5.07
CA LYS A 208 2.34 -17.63 -5.91
C LYS A 208 2.21 -16.16 -6.32
N ILE A 209 2.35 -15.87 -7.60
CA ILE A 209 2.00 -14.57 -8.16
C ILE A 209 0.47 -14.50 -8.27
N TRP A 210 -0.13 -13.45 -7.72
CA TRP A 210 -1.56 -13.21 -7.77
C TRP A 210 -1.96 -12.38 -8.98
N GLY A 211 -1.13 -11.40 -9.35
CA GLY A 211 -1.42 -10.50 -10.44
C GLY A 211 -0.15 -9.97 -11.11
N LEU A 212 -0.35 -9.34 -12.25
CA LEU A 212 0.68 -8.68 -13.05
C LEU A 212 0.21 -7.28 -13.39
N THR A 213 1.14 -6.32 -13.51
CA THR A 213 0.93 -5.17 -14.40
C THR A 213 1.61 -5.43 -15.73
N VAL A 214 1.09 -4.83 -16.79
CA VAL A 214 1.63 -5.07 -18.15
C VAL A 214 2.98 -4.38 -18.32
N GLU A 215 3.11 -3.19 -17.75
CA GLU A 215 4.33 -2.38 -17.74
C GLU A 215 4.26 -1.38 -16.60
N ASN A 216 5.37 -1.17 -15.88
CA ASN A 216 5.52 -0.06 -14.96
C ASN A 216 5.72 1.25 -15.72
N GLU A 217 4.90 2.24 -15.43
CA GLU A 217 5.00 3.61 -15.97
C GLU A 217 5.16 3.68 -17.50
N PRO A 218 4.18 3.18 -18.27
CA PRO A 218 4.27 3.07 -19.72
C PRO A 218 4.35 4.43 -20.47
N LEU A 219 4.11 5.56 -19.77
CA LEU A 219 4.35 6.89 -20.31
C LEU A 219 5.84 7.29 -20.25
N GLY A 220 6.65 6.50 -19.54
CA GLY A 220 8.09 6.69 -19.37
C GLY A 220 8.43 7.54 -18.15
N ASN A 221 9.74 7.65 -17.91
CA ASN A 221 10.32 8.29 -16.73
C ASN A 221 11.43 9.30 -17.11
N GLY A 222 11.39 9.85 -18.31
CA GLY A 222 12.43 10.75 -18.81
C GLY A 222 13.76 10.05 -19.15
N ASN A 223 13.76 8.74 -19.34
CA ASN A 223 14.93 7.88 -19.57
C ASN A 223 15.94 7.88 -18.41
N ASN A 224 15.47 8.05 -17.20
CA ASN A 224 16.33 8.06 -15.99
C ASN A 224 16.74 6.65 -15.56
N TRP A 225 15.83 5.67 -15.70
CA TRP A 225 16.04 4.26 -15.39
C TRP A 225 15.30 3.36 -16.37
N GLU A 226 15.21 2.05 -16.07
CA GLU A 226 14.51 1.09 -16.93
C GLU A 226 13.09 1.59 -17.25
N SER A 227 12.72 1.51 -18.52
CA SER A 227 11.39 1.87 -19.00
C SER A 227 11.13 1.36 -20.39
N MET A 228 9.87 1.19 -20.73
CA MET A 228 9.40 0.86 -22.07
C MET A 228 8.04 1.51 -22.32
N HIS A 229 7.88 2.12 -23.49
CA HIS A 229 6.69 2.92 -23.79
C HIS A 229 5.57 2.07 -24.41
N TYR A 230 4.36 2.31 -23.92
CA TYR A 230 3.11 1.91 -24.56
C TYR A 230 2.19 3.11 -24.73
N THR A 231 1.37 3.11 -25.79
CA THR A 231 0.10 3.84 -25.79
C THR A 231 -0.99 2.94 -25.22
N PRO A 232 -2.16 3.49 -24.82
CA PRO A 232 -3.28 2.66 -24.36
C PRO A 232 -3.72 1.63 -25.42
N GLU A 233 -3.67 1.99 -26.70
CA GLU A 233 -4.00 1.10 -27.81
C GLU A 233 -2.97 -0.03 -27.98
N GLU A 234 -1.67 0.29 -27.88
CA GLU A 234 -0.59 -0.71 -27.98
C GLU A 234 -0.64 -1.71 -26.80
N MET A 235 -0.86 -1.23 -25.57
CA MET A 235 -1.01 -2.12 -24.41
C MET A 235 -2.25 -3.00 -24.55
N THR A 236 -3.34 -2.42 -25.01
CA THR A 236 -4.61 -3.12 -25.22
C THR A 236 -4.47 -4.21 -26.27
N ASP A 237 -3.83 -3.91 -27.42
CA ASP A 237 -3.50 -4.89 -28.47
C ASP A 237 -2.60 -6.02 -27.95
N PHE A 238 -1.58 -5.68 -27.17
CA PHE A 238 -0.68 -6.67 -26.57
C PHE A 238 -1.41 -7.61 -25.62
N VAL A 239 -2.29 -7.08 -24.77
CA VAL A 239 -3.05 -7.90 -23.80
C VAL A 239 -4.08 -8.78 -24.52
N GLU A 240 -4.82 -8.22 -25.50
CA GLU A 240 -5.88 -8.94 -26.21
C GLU A 240 -5.34 -10.06 -27.09
N ASN A 241 -4.27 -9.78 -27.84
CA ASN A 241 -3.80 -10.67 -28.89
C ASN A 241 -2.60 -11.55 -28.50
N TYR A 242 -1.89 -11.23 -27.43
CA TYR A 242 -0.67 -11.94 -27.02
C TYR A 242 -0.69 -12.40 -25.57
N LEU A 243 -0.75 -11.50 -24.60
CA LEU A 243 -0.58 -11.84 -23.18
C LEU A 243 -1.75 -12.68 -22.66
N GLY A 244 -3.00 -12.24 -22.89
CA GLY A 244 -4.20 -12.96 -22.46
C GLY A 244 -4.28 -14.38 -22.99
N PRO A 245 -4.20 -14.58 -24.33
CA PRO A 245 -4.17 -15.92 -24.93
C PRO A 245 -3.00 -16.80 -24.45
N ASN A 246 -1.82 -16.19 -24.21
CA ASN A 246 -0.67 -16.93 -23.68
C ASN A 246 -0.91 -17.42 -22.25
N LEU A 247 -1.45 -16.57 -21.37
CA LEU A 247 -1.80 -16.97 -20.02
C LEU A 247 -2.87 -18.06 -20.00
N GLU A 248 -3.89 -17.98 -20.87
CA GLU A 248 -4.92 -19.01 -21.02
C GLU A 248 -4.30 -20.35 -21.44
N SER A 249 -3.47 -20.36 -22.48
CA SER A 249 -2.82 -21.57 -22.99
C SER A 249 -1.83 -22.19 -22.01
N ALA A 250 -1.23 -21.36 -21.15
CA ALA A 250 -0.31 -21.80 -20.11
C ALA A 250 -0.99 -22.33 -18.84
N GLY A 251 -2.34 -22.28 -18.74
CA GLY A 251 -3.12 -22.64 -17.55
C GLY A 251 -3.05 -21.59 -16.43
N LEU A 252 -2.80 -20.31 -16.78
CA LEU A 252 -2.59 -19.21 -15.88
C LEU A 252 -3.74 -18.15 -15.92
N SER A 253 -4.93 -18.53 -16.39
CA SER A 253 -6.09 -17.63 -16.51
C SER A 253 -6.56 -17.03 -15.18
N TYR A 254 -6.12 -17.57 -14.05
CA TYR A 254 -6.43 -17.05 -12.72
C TYR A 254 -5.62 -15.78 -12.35
N ILE A 255 -4.53 -15.50 -13.09
CA ILE A 255 -3.67 -14.32 -12.87
C ILE A 255 -4.46 -13.05 -13.20
N LYS A 256 -4.39 -12.07 -12.30
CA LYS A 256 -5.03 -10.78 -12.47
C LYS A 256 -4.13 -9.85 -13.29
N VAL A 257 -4.52 -9.54 -14.50
CA VAL A 257 -3.80 -8.58 -15.36
C VAL A 257 -4.34 -7.18 -15.10
N LEU A 258 -3.47 -6.26 -14.71
CA LEU A 258 -3.76 -4.86 -14.46
C LEU A 258 -3.09 -4.02 -15.55
N GLY A 259 -3.83 -3.09 -16.14
CA GLY A 259 -3.29 -2.14 -17.10
C GLY A 259 -2.93 -0.81 -16.47
N TYR A 260 -2.34 0.08 -17.24
CA TYR A 260 -1.90 1.42 -16.88
C TYR A 260 -0.64 1.41 -16.01
N ASP A 261 -0.75 1.27 -14.67
CA ASP A 261 0.36 1.27 -13.70
C ASP A 261 1.18 2.58 -13.73
N GLN A 262 0.45 3.72 -13.71
CA GLN A 262 1.01 5.07 -13.86
C GLN A 262 0.20 6.08 -13.02
N ASN A 263 0.62 7.34 -12.98
CA ASN A 263 0.06 8.39 -12.16
C ASN A 263 -1.44 8.66 -12.43
N ARG A 264 -2.17 8.94 -11.35
CA ARG A 264 -3.58 9.37 -11.39
C ARG A 264 -3.75 10.69 -12.13
N GLY A 265 -4.93 10.96 -12.64
CA GLY A 265 -5.31 12.15 -13.38
C GLY A 265 -6.05 11.82 -14.68
N ASP A 266 -6.07 12.74 -15.66
CA ASP A 266 -6.81 12.60 -16.91
C ASP A 266 -6.31 11.42 -17.77
N GLU A 267 -5.00 11.17 -17.79
CA GLU A 267 -4.44 10.04 -18.52
C GLU A 267 -4.95 8.70 -18.00
N LEU A 268 -5.16 8.55 -16.70
CA LEU A 268 -5.78 7.35 -16.12
C LEU A 268 -7.16 7.09 -16.74
N VAL A 269 -7.99 8.13 -16.85
CA VAL A 269 -9.33 8.01 -17.42
C VAL A 269 -9.25 7.62 -18.91
N ARG A 270 -8.39 8.28 -19.68
CA ARG A 270 -8.18 7.97 -21.10
C ARG A 270 -7.75 6.51 -21.32
N TRP A 271 -6.82 6.01 -20.49
CA TRP A 271 -6.38 4.60 -20.58
C TRP A 271 -7.50 3.63 -20.24
N ALA A 272 -8.26 3.91 -19.18
CA ALA A 272 -9.39 3.07 -18.79
C ALA A 272 -10.49 3.03 -19.88
N GLU A 273 -10.77 4.16 -20.53
CA GLU A 273 -11.71 4.22 -21.64
C GLU A 273 -11.29 3.31 -22.81
N VAL A 274 -10.01 3.25 -23.15
CA VAL A 274 -9.49 2.36 -24.19
C VAL A 274 -9.52 0.89 -23.75
N MET A 275 -9.00 0.58 -22.56
CA MET A 275 -8.89 -0.78 -22.02
C MET A 275 -10.26 -1.46 -21.86
N PHE A 276 -11.28 -0.70 -21.44
CA PHE A 276 -12.60 -1.27 -21.16
C PHE A 276 -13.64 -1.00 -22.26
N LYS A 277 -13.24 -0.39 -23.38
CA LYS A 277 -14.14 -0.02 -24.50
C LYS A 277 -14.92 -1.19 -25.07
N ASN A 278 -14.26 -2.33 -25.23
CA ASN A 278 -14.90 -3.51 -25.79
C ASN A 278 -14.72 -4.75 -24.91
N LYS A 279 -15.70 -5.67 -24.97
CA LYS A 279 -15.73 -6.86 -24.10
C LYS A 279 -14.60 -7.86 -24.38
N ASN A 280 -14.12 -7.93 -25.64
CA ASN A 280 -13.07 -8.89 -26.00
C ASN A 280 -11.74 -8.54 -25.36
N THR A 281 -11.43 -7.25 -25.29
CA THR A 281 -10.26 -6.73 -24.59
C THR A 281 -10.47 -6.73 -23.08
N ALA A 282 -11.58 -6.16 -22.63
CA ALA A 282 -11.90 -6.00 -21.22
C ALA A 282 -11.92 -7.33 -20.43
N LYS A 283 -12.20 -8.48 -21.09
CA LYS A 283 -12.19 -9.79 -20.44
C LYS A 283 -10.83 -10.18 -19.86
N TYR A 284 -9.73 -9.72 -20.47
CA TYR A 284 -8.39 -10.04 -20.03
C TYR A 284 -7.88 -9.09 -18.95
N PHE A 285 -8.38 -7.84 -18.88
CA PHE A 285 -8.04 -6.94 -17.81
C PHE A 285 -8.87 -7.21 -16.55
N SER A 286 -8.19 -7.45 -15.45
CA SER A 286 -8.81 -7.57 -14.12
C SER A 286 -9.02 -6.21 -13.45
N GLY A 287 -8.32 -5.16 -13.91
CA GLY A 287 -8.40 -3.82 -13.36
C GLY A 287 -7.33 -2.88 -13.85
N THR A 288 -7.20 -1.78 -13.14
CA THR A 288 -6.26 -0.69 -13.40
C THR A 288 -5.34 -0.52 -12.20
N ALA A 289 -4.04 -0.42 -12.45
CA ALA A 289 -3.01 -0.08 -11.47
C ALA A 289 -2.70 1.42 -11.55
N ILE A 290 -2.47 2.06 -10.41
CA ILE A 290 -2.24 3.51 -10.31
C ILE A 290 -1.11 3.85 -9.38
N HIS A 291 -0.44 4.99 -9.63
CA HIS A 291 0.62 5.60 -8.83
C HIS A 291 0.20 6.97 -8.29
N TRP A 292 0.94 7.50 -7.32
CA TRP A 292 0.56 8.73 -6.61
C TRP A 292 1.38 9.98 -6.99
N TYR A 293 2.35 9.87 -7.91
CA TYR A 293 3.35 10.92 -8.13
C TYR A 293 2.82 12.15 -8.90
N GLY A 294 1.58 12.11 -9.37
CA GLY A 294 0.94 13.24 -10.07
C GLY A 294 0.73 14.49 -9.21
N SER A 295 0.64 14.32 -7.87
CA SER A 295 0.51 15.44 -6.92
C SER A 295 0.95 15.02 -5.52
N THR A 296 1.46 15.98 -4.71
CA THR A 296 1.79 15.74 -3.30
C THR A 296 0.58 15.80 -2.36
N TYR A 297 -0.53 16.34 -2.80
CA TYR A 297 -1.71 16.59 -1.94
C TYR A 297 -3.04 16.20 -2.55
N ASP A 298 -3.11 16.03 -3.87
CA ASP A 298 -4.33 15.61 -4.55
C ASP A 298 -4.27 14.09 -4.82
N TYR A 299 -5.34 13.39 -4.49
CA TYR A 299 -5.53 11.97 -4.80
C TYR A 299 -6.46 11.76 -6.01
N PHE A 300 -6.85 12.84 -6.72
CA PHE A 300 -7.62 12.84 -7.97
C PHE A 300 -8.96 12.08 -7.87
N PRO A 301 -9.86 12.49 -6.97
CA PRO A 301 -11.08 11.74 -6.70
C PRO A 301 -11.98 11.59 -7.94
N GLU A 302 -12.06 12.60 -8.80
CA GLU A 302 -12.88 12.58 -10.01
C GLU A 302 -12.41 11.51 -10.99
N SER A 303 -11.08 11.38 -11.20
CA SER A 303 -10.53 10.36 -12.10
C SER A 303 -10.73 8.96 -11.53
N LEU A 304 -10.55 8.75 -10.22
CA LEU A 304 -10.80 7.46 -9.56
C LEU A 304 -12.28 7.05 -9.69
N GLN A 305 -13.21 7.96 -9.39
CA GLN A 305 -14.64 7.71 -9.53
C GLN A 305 -15.03 7.43 -10.99
N ARG A 306 -14.46 8.18 -11.94
CA ARG A 306 -14.72 7.98 -13.37
C ARG A 306 -14.28 6.60 -13.84
N VAL A 307 -13.10 6.15 -13.45
CA VAL A 307 -12.60 4.80 -13.79
C VAL A 307 -13.50 3.72 -13.19
N HIS A 308 -13.93 3.88 -11.94
CA HIS A 308 -14.89 2.96 -11.34
C HIS A 308 -16.22 2.95 -12.10
N GLN A 309 -16.74 4.09 -12.53
CA GLN A 309 -17.98 4.16 -13.33
C GLN A 309 -17.85 3.46 -14.69
N LEU A 310 -16.67 3.53 -15.33
CA LEU A 310 -16.40 2.86 -16.60
C LEU A 310 -16.37 1.33 -16.45
N ALA A 311 -15.88 0.83 -15.33
CA ALA A 311 -15.68 -0.60 -15.11
C ALA A 311 -15.86 -0.98 -13.62
N PRO A 312 -17.11 -0.95 -13.09
CA PRO A 312 -17.38 -1.08 -11.65
C PRO A 312 -17.07 -2.47 -11.08
N ASP A 313 -16.97 -3.49 -11.93
CA ASP A 313 -16.60 -4.85 -11.60
C ASP A 313 -15.07 -5.10 -11.59
N LYS A 314 -14.29 -4.12 -12.01
CA LYS A 314 -12.82 -4.21 -12.12
C LYS A 314 -12.11 -3.62 -10.90
N TYR A 315 -10.92 -4.14 -10.63
CA TYR A 315 -10.07 -3.59 -9.57
C TYR A 315 -9.52 -2.21 -9.95
N LEU A 316 -9.38 -1.37 -8.95
CA LEU A 316 -8.58 -0.15 -8.99
C LEU A 316 -7.60 -0.22 -7.84
N ILE A 317 -6.30 -0.35 -8.12
CA ILE A 317 -5.28 -0.64 -7.12
C ILE A 317 -4.17 0.40 -7.18
N GLN A 318 -3.92 1.06 -6.06
CA GLN A 318 -2.71 1.85 -5.87
C GLN A 318 -1.53 0.89 -5.72
N THR A 319 -0.65 0.86 -6.71
CA THR A 319 0.43 -0.13 -6.82
C THR A 319 1.80 0.40 -6.44
N GLU A 320 1.97 1.73 -6.40
CA GLU A 320 3.23 2.34 -6.00
C GLU A 320 3.06 3.74 -5.39
N ALA A 321 3.75 3.96 -4.28
CA ALA A 321 3.86 5.24 -3.60
C ALA A 321 5.15 5.28 -2.77
N CYS A 322 5.91 6.36 -2.81
CA CYS A 322 6.99 6.64 -1.85
C CYS A 322 7.26 8.14 -1.73
N ILE A 323 7.98 8.51 -0.70
CA ILE A 323 8.56 9.85 -0.61
C ILE A 323 9.86 9.80 -1.42
N ASP A 324 9.87 10.46 -2.55
CA ASP A 324 10.88 10.38 -3.60
C ASP A 324 11.70 11.68 -3.75
N GLY A 325 12.77 11.58 -4.53
CA GLY A 325 13.50 12.69 -5.12
C GLY A 325 14.67 13.22 -4.30
N GLU A 326 14.90 12.77 -3.07
CA GLU A 326 16.00 13.25 -2.24
C GLU A 326 16.56 12.21 -1.27
N VAL A 327 17.79 12.44 -0.84
CA VAL A 327 18.38 11.74 0.30
C VAL A 327 17.51 11.98 1.53
N PRO A 328 17.05 10.94 2.21
CA PRO A 328 16.21 11.08 3.39
C PRO A 328 16.87 11.93 4.47
N LYS A 329 16.12 12.90 5.00
CA LYS A 329 16.55 13.78 6.10
C LYS A 329 16.04 13.28 7.44
N TRP A 330 15.85 11.98 7.58
CA TRP A 330 15.34 11.41 8.82
C TRP A 330 16.26 11.74 10.01
N LYS A 331 15.67 12.19 11.09
CA LYS A 331 16.37 12.53 12.33
C LYS A 331 15.80 11.79 13.53
N ASP A 332 14.49 11.85 13.68
CA ASP A 332 13.74 11.18 14.75
C ASP A 332 12.25 11.07 14.37
N ASP A 333 11.49 10.36 15.18
CA ASP A 333 10.09 10.08 14.89
C ASP A 333 9.23 11.36 14.80
N THR A 334 9.58 12.43 15.50
CA THR A 334 8.81 13.67 15.52
C THR A 334 9.05 14.53 14.30
N TRP A 335 10.18 14.33 13.63
CA TRP A 335 10.56 15.13 12.46
C TRP A 335 9.53 15.00 11.34
N TYR A 336 8.99 13.80 11.08
CA TYR A 336 7.98 13.56 10.05
C TYR A 336 6.65 14.28 10.28
N TRP A 337 6.40 14.76 11.50
CA TRP A 337 5.22 15.53 11.88
C TRP A 337 5.48 17.04 11.91
N SER A 338 6.71 17.44 11.71
CA SER A 338 7.15 18.84 11.81
C SER A 338 7.02 19.57 10.48
N LYS A 339 7.01 20.91 10.54
CA LYS A 339 7.12 21.75 9.34
C LYS A 339 8.46 21.56 8.59
N ALA A 340 9.50 21.06 9.25
CA ALA A 340 10.80 20.79 8.62
C ALA A 340 10.75 19.65 7.60
N ALA A 341 9.70 18.80 7.64
CA ALA A 341 9.48 17.72 6.68
C ALA A 341 8.63 18.15 5.47
N LYS A 342 8.28 19.44 5.36
CA LYS A 342 7.56 19.97 4.22
C LYS A 342 8.43 19.97 2.95
N ASP A 343 7.79 20.00 1.80
CA ASP A 343 8.40 20.04 0.46
C ASP A 343 9.41 18.92 0.18
N TRP A 344 9.36 17.85 0.96
CA TRP A 344 10.22 16.74 0.73
C TRP A 344 9.80 15.98 -0.54
N GLY A 345 10.77 15.64 -1.36
CA GLY A 345 10.54 15.00 -2.65
C GLY A 345 10.26 15.98 -3.80
N TRP A 346 10.18 17.29 -3.53
CA TRP A 346 9.85 18.31 -4.52
C TRP A 346 10.93 19.40 -4.69
N THR A 347 12.10 19.21 -4.15
CA THR A 347 13.23 20.15 -4.33
C THR A 347 13.73 20.21 -5.77
N TRP A 348 13.51 19.15 -6.54
CA TRP A 348 13.80 19.08 -7.97
C TRP A 348 12.85 19.91 -8.84
N ALA A 349 11.66 20.29 -8.34
CA ALA A 349 10.71 21.07 -9.11
C ALA A 349 11.27 22.48 -9.37
N PRO A 350 11.15 23.01 -10.60
CA PRO A 350 11.52 24.39 -10.90
C PRO A 350 10.82 25.38 -9.97
N GLU A 351 11.50 26.44 -9.56
CA GLU A 351 10.99 27.41 -8.59
C GLU A 351 9.63 28.00 -8.99
N ASN A 352 9.45 28.24 -10.30
CA ASN A 352 8.19 28.74 -10.85
C ASN A 352 7.05 27.71 -10.90
N GLN A 353 7.30 26.44 -10.54
CA GLN A 353 6.32 25.36 -10.47
C GLN A 353 6.06 24.88 -9.05
N LYS A 354 6.86 25.28 -8.07
CA LYS A 354 6.69 24.85 -6.66
C LYS A 354 5.31 25.19 -6.09
N TYR A 355 4.65 26.24 -6.61
CA TYR A 355 3.29 26.58 -6.18
C TYR A 355 2.24 25.52 -6.53
N LEU A 356 2.53 24.63 -7.50
CA LEU A 356 1.69 23.48 -7.84
C LEU A 356 1.79 22.37 -6.80
N HIS A 357 2.81 22.42 -5.96
CA HIS A 357 3.15 21.40 -4.97
C HIS A 357 3.26 22.06 -3.59
N PRO A 358 2.14 22.33 -2.93
CA PRO A 358 2.14 23.00 -1.63
C PRO A 358 2.81 22.13 -0.57
N GLU A 359 3.18 22.77 0.52
CA GLU A 359 3.82 22.12 1.67
C GLU A 359 3.04 20.90 2.16
N TYR A 360 3.72 19.80 2.40
CA TYR A 360 3.16 18.60 3.02
C TYR A 360 4.10 18.03 4.06
N VAL A 361 3.52 17.21 4.97
CA VAL A 361 4.27 16.38 5.89
C VAL A 361 4.11 14.93 5.42
N PRO A 362 5.18 14.12 5.33
CA PRO A 362 5.12 12.78 4.74
C PRO A 362 4.03 11.89 5.29
N VAL A 363 3.85 11.84 6.62
CA VAL A 363 2.78 11.07 7.26
C VAL A 363 1.38 11.56 6.89
N PHE A 364 1.22 12.87 6.64
CA PHE A 364 -0.05 13.46 6.19
C PHE A 364 -0.38 13.02 4.78
N ARG A 365 0.63 12.97 3.91
CA ARG A 365 0.45 12.49 2.55
C ARG A 365 -0.03 11.04 2.54
N TYR A 366 0.63 10.15 3.31
CA TYR A 366 0.23 8.73 3.42
C TYR A 366 -1.19 8.58 3.96
N ALA A 367 -1.50 9.18 5.10
CA ALA A 367 -2.82 9.07 5.70
C ALA A 367 -3.93 9.62 4.78
N ARG A 368 -3.73 10.81 4.21
CA ARG A 368 -4.67 11.45 3.30
C ARG A 368 -4.86 10.64 2.03
N ASP A 369 -3.78 10.17 1.43
CA ASP A 369 -3.83 9.41 0.18
C ASP A 369 -4.57 8.09 0.36
N ILE A 370 -4.25 7.33 1.40
CA ILE A 370 -4.91 6.05 1.65
C ILE A 370 -6.41 6.25 1.95
N ILE A 371 -6.76 7.21 2.81
CA ILE A 371 -8.18 7.55 3.10
C ILE A 371 -8.90 8.01 1.83
N GLY A 372 -8.28 8.91 1.06
CA GLY A 372 -8.83 9.42 -0.19
C GLY A 372 -9.05 8.31 -1.22
N CYS A 373 -8.06 7.44 -1.40
CA CYS A 373 -8.15 6.27 -2.26
C CYS A 373 -9.30 5.33 -1.86
N LEU A 374 -9.38 4.97 -0.58
CA LEU A 374 -10.44 4.09 -0.08
C LEU A 374 -11.84 4.69 -0.29
N ASN A 375 -11.99 5.99 -0.04
CA ASN A 375 -13.25 6.68 -0.22
C ASN A 375 -13.66 6.85 -1.69
N ASN A 376 -12.72 6.60 -2.63
CA ASN A 376 -12.92 6.71 -4.08
C ASN A 376 -12.63 5.38 -4.81
N TYR A 377 -13.17 4.28 -4.27
CA TYR A 377 -13.26 2.95 -4.88
C TYR A 377 -11.95 2.18 -5.07
N VAL A 378 -10.81 2.66 -4.57
CA VAL A 378 -9.55 1.92 -4.61
C VAL A 378 -9.66 0.67 -3.73
N ASN A 379 -9.29 -0.49 -4.28
CA ASN A 379 -9.43 -1.80 -3.63
C ASN A 379 -8.22 -2.18 -2.77
N GLY A 380 -7.07 -1.59 -2.99
CA GLY A 380 -5.83 -1.91 -2.28
C GLY A 380 -4.78 -0.84 -2.47
N TRP A 381 -3.80 -0.78 -1.56
CA TRP A 381 -2.77 0.24 -1.57
C TRP A 381 -1.42 -0.38 -1.23
N ILE A 382 -0.42 -0.13 -2.08
CA ILE A 382 0.94 -0.68 -1.95
C ILE A 382 1.93 0.47 -1.95
N ASP A 383 2.79 0.47 -0.94
CA ASP A 383 3.96 1.32 -0.87
C ASP A 383 5.10 0.79 -1.76
N TRP A 384 6.07 1.64 -2.10
CA TRP A 384 7.24 1.21 -2.83
C TRP A 384 8.19 0.42 -1.91
N ASN A 385 9.45 0.78 -1.80
CA ASN A 385 10.43 0.02 -1.04
C ASN A 385 10.04 -0.17 0.44
N MET A 386 10.00 -1.41 0.92
CA MET A 386 9.75 -1.69 2.34
C MET A 386 10.92 -1.25 3.24
N VAL A 387 12.16 -1.40 2.76
CA VAL A 387 13.37 -1.08 3.52
C VAL A 387 14.37 -0.39 2.60
N LEU A 388 14.92 0.73 3.05
CA LEU A 388 16.04 1.40 2.41
C LEU A 388 17.08 1.82 3.45
N ASP A 389 18.28 2.17 3.01
CA ASP A 389 19.33 2.68 3.87
C ASP A 389 19.12 4.17 4.23
N LYS A 390 20.01 4.72 5.04
CA LYS A 390 19.98 6.15 5.44
C LYS A 390 20.11 7.13 4.28
N GLN A 391 20.62 6.69 3.14
CA GLN A 391 20.75 7.49 1.93
C GLN A 391 19.50 7.40 1.05
N GLY A 392 18.64 6.39 1.28
CA GLY A 392 17.46 6.15 0.46
C GLY A 392 17.70 5.20 -0.71
N GLY A 393 18.70 4.34 -0.58
CA GLY A 393 19.12 3.28 -1.50
C GLY A 393 19.35 1.96 -0.79
N PRO A 394 20.26 1.11 -1.29
CA PRO A 394 21.10 1.29 -2.47
C PRO A 394 20.34 1.05 -3.79
N ASN A 395 20.79 1.68 -4.88
CA ASN A 395 20.30 1.36 -6.22
C ASN A 395 21.28 1.84 -7.30
N TRP A 396 21.17 1.27 -8.49
CA TRP A 396 22.06 1.63 -9.60
C TRP A 396 21.67 2.98 -10.25
N ALA A 397 20.39 3.39 -10.16
CA ALA A 397 19.86 4.56 -10.85
C ALA A 397 20.17 5.90 -10.15
N ASN A 398 20.73 5.88 -8.93
CA ASN A 398 20.88 7.04 -8.06
C ASN A 398 19.52 7.75 -7.80
N ASN A 399 18.46 6.95 -7.71
CA ASN A 399 17.14 7.39 -7.30
C ASN A 399 16.99 7.20 -5.78
N TRP A 400 16.67 8.27 -5.05
CA TRP A 400 16.63 8.25 -3.59
C TRP A 400 15.20 8.36 -3.09
N CYS A 401 14.81 7.44 -2.19
CA CYS A 401 13.49 7.42 -1.57
C CYS A 401 13.60 7.23 -0.06
N THR A 402 12.52 7.52 0.64
CA THR A 402 12.37 7.15 2.05
C THR A 402 11.45 5.94 2.15
N ALA A 403 11.93 4.88 2.79
CA ALA A 403 11.11 3.73 3.14
C ALA A 403 10.50 3.88 4.55
N PRO A 404 9.41 3.17 4.85
CA PRO A 404 8.86 3.10 6.21
C PRO A 404 9.83 2.54 7.25
N VAL A 405 10.77 1.69 6.83
CA VAL A 405 11.86 1.17 7.66
C VAL A 405 13.20 1.57 7.05
N ILE A 406 14.06 2.18 7.88
CA ILE A 406 15.42 2.57 7.49
C ILE A 406 16.40 1.61 8.15
N ALA A 407 17.30 1.02 7.34
CA ALA A 407 18.34 0.11 7.76
C ALA A 407 19.72 0.80 7.76
N ASP A 408 20.43 0.74 8.89
CA ASP A 408 21.83 1.07 8.99
C ASP A 408 22.65 -0.22 9.04
N THR A 409 23.10 -0.70 7.89
CA THR A 409 23.84 -1.96 7.81
C THR A 409 25.26 -1.88 8.38
N VAL A 410 25.82 -0.68 8.51
CA VAL A 410 27.15 -0.46 9.09
C VAL A 410 27.12 -0.68 10.61
N ASN A 411 26.12 -0.11 11.27
CA ASN A 411 25.95 -0.23 12.72
C ASN A 411 25.01 -1.37 13.11
N ASN A 412 24.42 -2.07 12.15
CA ASN A 412 23.39 -3.10 12.33
C ASN A 412 22.19 -2.57 13.14
N GLU A 413 21.67 -1.40 12.75
CA GLU A 413 20.54 -0.73 13.42
C GLU A 413 19.34 -0.62 12.47
N VAL A 414 18.14 -0.58 13.04
CA VAL A 414 16.87 -0.52 12.30
C VAL A 414 15.96 0.51 12.94
N TYR A 415 15.43 1.41 12.11
CA TYR A 415 14.56 2.50 12.52
C TYR A 415 13.19 2.38 11.86
N PHE A 416 12.13 2.27 12.66
CA PHE A 416 10.75 2.30 12.22
C PHE A 416 10.25 3.74 12.24
N THR A 417 10.00 4.29 11.06
CA THR A 417 9.51 5.67 10.93
C THR A 417 8.01 5.76 11.17
N PRO A 418 7.44 6.95 11.41
CA PRO A 418 5.99 7.15 11.46
C PRO A 418 5.23 6.68 10.22
N LEU A 419 5.89 6.57 9.05
CA LEU A 419 5.27 6.03 7.83
C LEU A 419 4.84 4.57 8.01
N TYR A 420 5.69 3.75 8.66
CA TYR A 420 5.35 2.37 8.99
C TYR A 420 4.07 2.29 9.84
N TYR A 421 3.99 3.08 10.89
CA TYR A 421 2.83 3.08 11.77
C TYR A 421 1.58 3.61 11.08
N THR A 422 1.73 4.61 10.20
CA THR A 422 0.61 5.16 9.42
C THR A 422 0.00 4.09 8.51
N ILE A 423 0.81 3.35 7.75
CA ILE A 423 0.30 2.25 6.91
C ILE A 423 -0.30 1.14 7.78
N ALA A 424 0.30 0.85 8.95
CA ALA A 424 -0.18 -0.17 9.86
C ALA A 424 -1.60 0.10 10.41
N HIS A 425 -2.04 1.37 10.52
CA HIS A 425 -3.42 1.71 10.83
C HIS A 425 -4.44 1.15 9.84
N PHE A 426 -4.04 0.98 8.60
CA PHE A 426 -4.88 0.38 7.56
C PHE A 426 -4.64 -1.13 7.46
N SER A 427 -3.41 -1.54 7.25
CA SER A 427 -3.08 -2.93 6.91
C SER A 427 -3.39 -3.94 8.03
N LYS A 428 -3.17 -3.56 9.29
CA LYS A 428 -3.45 -4.41 10.46
C LYS A 428 -4.93 -4.61 10.71
N PHE A 429 -5.72 -3.56 10.55
CA PHE A 429 -7.11 -3.52 10.99
C PHE A 429 -8.13 -3.68 9.87
N ILE A 430 -7.74 -3.45 8.61
CA ILE A 430 -8.57 -3.68 7.42
C ILE A 430 -8.05 -4.92 6.71
N ARG A 431 -8.81 -6.01 6.80
CA ARG A 431 -8.34 -7.30 6.29
C ARG A 431 -8.87 -7.61 4.89
N PRO A 432 -8.19 -8.45 4.09
CA PRO A 432 -8.68 -8.87 2.78
C PRO A 432 -10.13 -9.37 2.81
N GLY A 433 -10.95 -8.86 1.92
CA GLY A 433 -12.38 -9.15 1.88
C GLY A 433 -13.25 -8.17 2.68
N ALA A 434 -12.66 -7.24 3.44
CA ALA A 434 -13.39 -6.14 4.06
C ALA A 434 -14.12 -5.32 3.00
N VAL A 435 -15.25 -4.73 3.36
CA VAL A 435 -16.07 -3.88 2.49
C VAL A 435 -16.07 -2.47 3.03
N ARG A 436 -15.76 -1.47 2.19
CA ARG A 436 -15.93 -0.08 2.58
C ARG A 436 -17.42 0.20 2.81
N ILE A 437 -17.72 0.90 3.91
CA ILE A 437 -19.08 1.25 4.31
C ILE A 437 -19.27 2.76 4.37
N GLY A 438 -20.54 3.21 4.35
CA GLY A 438 -20.90 4.61 4.42
C GLY A 438 -20.58 5.24 5.77
N PHE A 439 -20.31 6.53 5.73
CA PHE A 439 -20.19 7.39 6.91
C PHE A 439 -20.53 8.84 6.56
N GLU A 440 -20.85 9.63 7.58
CA GLU A 440 -20.99 11.10 7.49
C GLU A 440 -20.09 11.74 8.55
N CYS A 441 -19.36 12.77 8.16
CA CYS A 441 -18.57 13.63 9.05
C CYS A 441 -18.71 15.07 8.55
N LEU A 442 -19.17 15.96 9.39
CA LEU A 442 -19.39 17.38 9.04
C LEU A 442 -18.16 18.27 9.31
N ASP A 443 -17.14 17.73 9.95
CA ASP A 443 -15.88 18.46 10.16
C ASP A 443 -15.01 18.37 8.89
N ASN A 444 -14.58 19.52 8.38
CA ASN A 444 -13.80 19.62 7.15
C ASN A 444 -12.29 19.35 7.35
N GLU A 445 -11.82 19.32 8.60
CA GLU A 445 -10.41 19.08 8.91
C GLU A 445 -10.14 17.60 9.22
N LEU A 446 -11.11 16.88 9.80
CA LEU A 446 -10.97 15.45 10.02
C LEU A 446 -11.17 14.66 8.72
N MET A 447 -10.24 13.77 8.43
CA MET A 447 -10.43 12.78 7.36
C MET A 447 -10.81 11.44 7.96
N VAL A 448 -11.85 10.83 7.39
CA VAL A 448 -12.44 9.59 7.91
C VAL A 448 -12.60 8.57 6.80
N THR A 449 -12.43 7.30 7.13
CA THR A 449 -12.92 6.18 6.33
C THR A 449 -13.41 5.07 7.24
N ALA A 450 -14.35 4.26 6.76
CA ALA A 450 -14.92 3.16 7.53
C ALA A 450 -15.06 1.90 6.66
N VAL A 451 -14.70 0.76 7.25
CA VAL A 451 -14.81 -0.55 6.59
C VAL A 451 -15.37 -1.59 7.54
N GLN A 452 -16.12 -2.54 7.00
CA GLN A 452 -16.56 -3.73 7.73
C GLN A 452 -15.74 -4.93 7.28
N ASN A 453 -15.05 -5.56 8.22
CA ASN A 453 -14.29 -6.79 8.01
C ASN A 453 -15.22 -8.01 7.86
N THR A 454 -14.68 -9.11 7.32
CA THR A 454 -15.42 -10.37 7.14
C THR A 454 -15.87 -11.01 8.46
N ASP A 455 -15.16 -10.72 9.56
CA ASP A 455 -15.52 -11.14 10.92
C ASP A 455 -16.57 -10.24 11.60
N GLN A 456 -17.15 -9.30 10.83
CA GLN A 456 -18.15 -8.31 11.24
C GLN A 456 -17.61 -7.19 12.16
N THR A 457 -16.31 -7.13 12.43
CA THR A 457 -15.72 -5.96 13.07
C THR A 457 -15.75 -4.78 12.11
N ILE A 458 -15.95 -3.57 12.64
CA ILE A 458 -15.87 -2.34 11.87
C ILE A 458 -14.61 -1.60 12.28
N ALA A 459 -13.78 -1.24 11.32
CA ALA A 459 -12.63 -0.36 11.53
C ALA A 459 -12.99 1.04 10.99
N VAL A 460 -12.92 2.04 11.87
CA VAL A 460 -13.06 3.45 11.52
C VAL A 460 -11.71 4.10 11.69
N ILE A 461 -11.16 4.65 10.61
CA ILE A 461 -9.90 5.39 10.65
C ILE A 461 -10.23 6.88 10.64
N VAL A 462 -9.67 7.60 11.62
CA VAL A 462 -9.80 9.06 11.77
C VAL A 462 -8.42 9.67 11.74
N PHE A 463 -8.21 10.65 10.87
CA PHE A 463 -6.96 11.38 10.76
C PHE A 463 -7.19 12.87 11.08
N ASN A 464 -6.42 13.40 12.02
CA ASN A 464 -6.41 14.81 12.41
C ASN A 464 -5.09 15.47 11.96
N PRO A 465 -5.06 16.16 10.81
CA PRO A 465 -3.87 16.89 10.37
C PRO A 465 -3.66 18.22 11.11
N SER A 466 -4.65 18.69 11.86
CA SER A 466 -4.63 20.01 12.50
C SER A 466 -3.65 20.08 13.68
N VAL A 467 -3.41 21.29 14.16
CA VAL A 467 -2.58 21.56 15.33
C VAL A 467 -3.38 21.60 16.64
N MET A 468 -4.67 21.29 16.57
CA MET A 468 -5.57 21.27 17.72
C MET A 468 -6.05 19.85 17.99
N GLU A 469 -6.19 19.52 19.28
CA GLU A 469 -6.95 18.33 19.66
C GLU A 469 -8.40 18.46 19.20
N LYS A 470 -8.96 17.38 18.67
CA LYS A 470 -10.35 17.30 18.24
C LYS A 470 -11.10 16.29 19.12
N VAL A 471 -12.29 16.67 19.56
CA VAL A 471 -13.19 15.77 20.29
C VAL A 471 -14.32 15.37 19.33
N TYR A 472 -14.54 14.08 19.17
CA TYR A 472 -15.55 13.57 18.24
C TYR A 472 -16.38 12.46 18.88
N GLN A 473 -17.57 12.24 18.31
CA GLN A 473 -18.46 11.14 18.66
C GLN A 473 -18.63 10.25 17.43
N ILE A 474 -18.45 8.95 17.60
CA ILE A 474 -18.88 7.97 16.61
C ILE A 474 -20.28 7.51 17.00
N ALA A 475 -21.23 7.65 16.06
CA ALA A 475 -22.57 7.12 16.16
C ALA A 475 -22.73 5.94 15.18
N ILE A 476 -23.22 4.81 15.67
CA ILE A 476 -23.56 3.65 14.85
C ILE A 476 -24.86 3.03 15.34
N LYS A 477 -25.91 3.08 14.53
CA LYS A 477 -27.29 2.68 14.92
C LYS A 477 -27.76 3.44 16.17
N LYS A 478 -27.91 2.75 17.30
CA LYS A 478 -28.33 3.33 18.60
C LYS A 478 -27.18 3.54 19.58
N GLU A 479 -25.96 3.15 19.18
CA GLU A 479 -24.77 3.22 20.04
C GLU A 479 -23.95 4.47 19.72
N ASN A 480 -23.39 5.09 20.75
CA ASN A 480 -22.51 6.26 20.64
C ASN A 480 -21.24 6.05 21.42
N PHE A 481 -20.13 6.53 20.88
CA PHE A 481 -18.82 6.47 21.52
C PHE A 481 -18.10 7.82 21.37
N ASN A 482 -17.65 8.40 22.49
CA ASN A 482 -16.91 9.65 22.51
C ASN A 482 -15.40 9.38 22.58
N ALA A 483 -14.63 10.10 21.75
CA ALA A 483 -13.18 10.05 21.76
C ALA A 483 -12.58 11.43 21.56
N SER A 484 -11.31 11.58 21.87
CA SER A 484 -10.49 12.68 21.39
C SER A 484 -9.34 12.16 20.55
N ILE A 485 -8.90 12.95 19.60
CA ILE A 485 -7.75 12.69 18.77
C ILE A 485 -6.76 13.83 18.89
N GLN A 486 -5.52 13.48 19.21
CA GLN A 486 -4.46 14.45 19.41
C GLN A 486 -4.17 15.26 18.14
N PRO A 487 -3.55 16.44 18.24
CA PRO A 487 -3.03 17.14 17.07
C PRO A 487 -2.10 16.24 16.27
N LYS A 488 -2.16 16.35 14.94
CA LYS A 488 -1.25 15.63 14.01
C LYS A 488 -1.17 14.14 14.36
N SER A 489 -2.32 13.48 14.34
CA SER A 489 -2.41 12.05 14.69
C SER A 489 -3.42 11.30 13.84
N ILE A 490 -3.25 9.98 13.82
CA ILE A 490 -4.17 9.04 13.19
C ILE A 490 -4.65 8.04 14.24
N GLN A 491 -5.94 7.77 14.25
CA GLN A 491 -6.56 6.76 15.10
C GLN A 491 -7.26 5.69 14.26
N THR A 492 -7.21 4.46 14.73
CA THR A 492 -8.08 3.38 14.28
C THR A 492 -8.96 2.93 15.41
N ILE A 493 -10.25 3.02 15.22
CA ILE A 493 -11.28 2.59 16.16
C ILE A 493 -11.85 1.27 15.66
N ILE A 494 -11.79 0.23 16.48
CA ILE A 494 -12.34 -1.10 16.20
C ILE A 494 -13.61 -1.30 17.00
N LEU A 495 -14.73 -1.46 16.30
CA LEU A 495 -16.03 -1.74 16.89
C LEU A 495 -16.36 -3.22 16.72
N LYS A 496 -16.49 -3.94 17.85
CA LYS A 496 -16.82 -5.37 17.87
C LYS A 496 -18.16 -5.56 18.58
N LYS A 497 -19.09 -6.33 17.99
CA LYS A 497 -20.30 -6.72 18.71
C LYS A 497 -19.93 -7.66 19.85
N LEU A 498 -20.45 -7.39 21.03
CA LEU A 498 -20.40 -8.37 22.12
C LEU A 498 -21.22 -9.60 21.72
N LYS A 499 -20.67 -10.79 21.90
CA LYS A 499 -21.48 -12.01 21.80
C LYS A 499 -22.48 -11.97 22.94
N PRO A 500 -23.76 -12.35 22.72
CA PRO A 500 -24.69 -12.55 23.82
C PRO A 500 -24.04 -13.50 24.84
N ALA A 501 -24.10 -13.15 26.11
CA ALA A 501 -23.72 -14.09 27.18
C ALA A 501 -24.59 -15.35 26.98
N ILE A 502 -23.94 -16.50 26.80
CA ILE A 502 -24.60 -17.81 26.69
C ILE A 502 -25.10 -18.21 28.05
#